data_7114350b8ede07f8c669b459f703b80b
#
_entry.id   7114350b8ede07f8c669b459f703b80b
#
_cell.length_a   1.000
_cell.length_b   1.000
_cell.length_c   1.000
_cell.angle_alpha   90.00
_cell.angle_beta   90.00
_cell.angle_gamma   90.00
#
_symmetry.space_group_name_H-M   'P 1'
#
loop_
_entity.id
_entity.type
_entity.pdbx_description
1 polymer ?
#
loop_
_entity_poly.entity_id
_entity_poly.type
_entity_poly.pdbx_seq_one_letter_code
_entity_poly.pdbx_strand_id
1 'polypeptide(L)'
;MKKRVLSFLFIITLFSLTAVSASAVVNDTLKVGIRWGDMALEAANLENAVGSGYEFGYYDEDREFVYLDETDETTITMQASGSGNDVTVTETRSGEVLFQFRDNGYCLGIRPMGRHTETWCKGYKYPGGFEYRCNADGTLTVINVVNIEDYVKGVVPYEMDKDWPLAALEAQAVCARTYAVKTRHPSLGFDVCAGTDCQVYYGRNRATDMTDAAVDNTAGEMIYYGGKPADTVVYCASNGGATEDAANVWSSIPYLVGKKDPYEAKTNIPNYNWTVTYTADELTWILEQKGYSIGTVKNVYVAEFTPMGNVSKVTFEGSRDSVTVKGETCRTIFYSSTYNKSVKSQRFTINGAGAVSGGIYINDSNTVIRSLEGVSVLSGGGKTVRLDGSASVLSASGTSTVGEGQTPAFSKDGTFTITGSGSGHNLGMSQYGAKAMAELGYTYDEILKFYYTDITIK
;
A
#
# COMPACT_ATOMS: atom_id res chain seq x y z
N MET A 1 73.62 53.38 -5.94
CA MET A 1 72.38 53.05 -6.64
C MET A 1 71.86 51.69 -6.11
N LYS A 2 70.87 51.70 -5.23
CA LYS A 2 70.27 50.45 -4.65
C LYS A 2 68.97 50.15 -5.35
N LYS A 3 68.88 49.03 -6.10
CA LYS A 3 67.69 48.54 -6.71
C LYS A 3 66.82 47.87 -5.64
N ARG A 4 65.58 48.36 -5.42
CA ARG A 4 64.58 47.68 -4.61
C ARG A 4 63.81 46.74 -5.52
N VAL A 5 63.81 45.43 -5.19
CA VAL A 5 62.97 44.43 -5.78
C VAL A 5 61.68 44.40 -4.96
N LEU A 6 60.54 44.64 -5.62
CA LEU A 6 59.21 44.54 -5.03
C LEU A 6 58.67 43.12 -5.33
N SER A 7 58.55 42.29 -4.29
CA SER A 7 57.89 40.98 -4.42
C SER A 7 56.36 41.17 -4.27
N PHE A 8 55.64 40.86 -5.32
CA PHE A 8 54.18 40.74 -5.27
C PHE A 8 53.80 39.35 -4.79
N LEU A 9 53.19 39.28 -3.58
CA LEU A 9 52.60 38.03 -3.07
C LEU A 9 51.19 37.94 -3.64
N PHE A 10 50.93 36.94 -4.53
CA PHE A 10 49.60 36.61 -5.04
C PHE A 10 48.97 35.67 -4.02
N ILE A 11 47.96 36.15 -3.25
CA ILE A 11 47.14 35.29 -2.39
C ILE A 11 45.99 34.79 -3.27
N ILE A 12 46.10 33.50 -3.63
CA ILE A 12 44.99 32.77 -4.26
C ILE A 12 44.03 32.32 -3.14
N THR A 13 42.93 33.03 -2.96
CA THR A 13 41.83 32.57 -2.14
C THR A 13 41.06 31.50 -2.91
N LEU A 14 41.22 30.25 -2.49
CA LEU A 14 40.43 29.12 -2.98
C LEU A 14 39.02 29.25 -2.37
N PHE A 15 38.07 29.75 -3.16
CA PHE A 15 36.67 29.62 -2.83
C PHE A 15 36.23 28.17 -3.06
N SER A 16 36.14 27.39 -1.99
CA SER A 16 35.43 26.11 -2.01
C SER A 16 33.95 26.39 -2.21
N LEU A 17 33.45 26.26 -3.46
CA LEU A 17 32.04 26.10 -3.70
C LEU A 17 31.58 24.79 -3.06
N THR A 18 31.02 24.87 -1.87
CA THR A 18 30.17 23.79 -1.37
C THR A 18 28.93 23.81 -2.25
N ALA A 19 28.81 22.82 -3.14
CA ALA A 19 27.55 22.55 -3.82
C ALA A 19 26.53 22.18 -2.72
N VAL A 20 25.73 23.13 -2.33
CA VAL A 20 24.49 22.85 -1.59
C VAL A 20 23.65 22.07 -2.59
N SER A 21 23.54 20.76 -2.40
CA SER A 21 22.56 19.97 -3.09
C SER A 21 21.21 20.60 -2.79
N ALA A 22 20.55 21.15 -3.80
CA ALA A 22 19.17 21.53 -3.67
C ALA A 22 18.39 20.25 -3.36
N SER A 23 18.09 20.04 -2.09
CA SER A 23 17.07 19.10 -1.68
C SER A 23 15.80 19.57 -2.39
N ALA A 24 15.17 18.71 -3.17
CA ALA A 24 13.86 19.03 -3.72
C ALA A 24 13.00 19.44 -2.51
N VAL A 25 12.47 20.65 -2.53
CA VAL A 25 11.55 21.12 -1.50
C VAL A 25 10.34 20.20 -1.60
N VAL A 26 10.24 19.27 -0.66
CA VAL A 26 9.03 18.44 -0.51
C VAL A 26 7.95 19.42 -0.01
N ASN A 27 6.87 19.55 -0.75
CA ASN A 27 5.77 20.39 -0.32
C ASN A 27 5.17 19.76 0.95
N ASP A 28 5.24 20.47 2.06
CA ASP A 28 4.75 20.01 3.37
C ASP A 28 3.22 19.94 3.43
N THR A 29 2.54 20.48 2.42
CA THR A 29 1.08 20.48 2.30
C THR A 29 0.63 19.47 1.26
N LEU A 30 -0.27 18.57 1.64
CA LEU A 30 -0.89 17.57 0.79
C LEU A 30 -2.33 17.95 0.45
N LYS A 31 -2.77 17.56 -0.75
CA LYS A 31 -4.17 17.51 -1.16
C LYS A 31 -4.65 16.07 -1.12
N VAL A 32 -5.60 15.74 -0.26
CA VAL A 32 -6.13 14.38 -0.04
C VAL A 32 -7.58 14.31 -0.50
N GLY A 33 -7.86 13.52 -1.54
CA GLY A 33 -9.23 13.28 -2.02
C GLY A 33 -10.02 12.43 -1.02
N ILE A 34 -10.90 13.06 -0.21
CA ILE A 34 -11.67 12.34 0.82
C ILE A 34 -13.08 11.95 0.38
N ARG A 35 -13.66 12.65 -0.61
CA ARG A 35 -14.91 12.29 -1.29
C ARG A 35 -14.78 12.62 -2.77
N TRP A 36 -14.79 11.62 -3.64
CA TRP A 36 -14.60 11.77 -5.08
C TRP A 36 -15.17 10.57 -5.85
N GLY A 37 -15.32 10.68 -7.16
CA GLY A 37 -15.93 9.65 -8.00
C GLY A 37 -17.34 9.31 -7.51
N ASP A 38 -17.66 8.04 -7.35
CA ASP A 38 -18.97 7.57 -6.86
C ASP A 38 -19.29 8.01 -5.41
N MET A 39 -18.29 8.52 -4.67
CA MET A 39 -18.46 9.06 -3.33
C MET A 39 -18.58 10.59 -3.30
N ALA A 40 -18.56 11.28 -4.44
CA ALA A 40 -18.75 12.72 -4.52
C ALA A 40 -20.12 13.12 -3.92
N LEU A 41 -20.24 14.34 -3.44
CA LEU A 41 -21.37 14.78 -2.62
C LEU A 41 -22.23 15.80 -3.37
N GLU A 42 -23.56 15.66 -3.32
CA GLU A 42 -24.50 16.73 -3.76
C GLU A 42 -24.38 17.98 -2.87
N ALA A 43 -24.14 17.76 -1.56
CA ALA A 43 -23.88 18.79 -0.58
C ALA A 43 -22.86 18.31 0.46
N ALA A 44 -21.89 19.14 0.77
CA ALA A 44 -20.87 18.87 1.76
C ALA A 44 -21.05 19.74 3.01
N ASN A 45 -21.10 19.10 4.19
CA ASN A 45 -21.22 19.81 5.46
C ASN A 45 -19.91 19.80 6.22
N LEU A 46 -19.58 20.92 6.86
CA LEU A 46 -18.49 21.03 7.82
C LEU A 46 -19.03 21.51 9.17
N GLU A 47 -18.42 21.03 10.26
CA GLU A 47 -18.63 21.50 11.61
C GLU A 47 -17.28 21.77 12.28
N ASN A 48 -16.99 23.01 12.63
CA ASN A 48 -15.81 23.43 13.40
C ASN A 48 -16.16 23.39 14.90
N ALA A 49 -16.13 22.19 15.49
CA ALA A 49 -16.63 21.96 16.84
C ALA A 49 -15.82 22.65 17.96
N VAL A 50 -14.58 23.04 17.68
CA VAL A 50 -13.64 23.60 18.67
C VAL A 50 -13.08 24.97 18.25
N GLY A 51 -13.48 25.48 17.11
CA GLY A 51 -13.03 26.74 16.53
C GLY A 51 -14.08 27.85 16.60
N SER A 52 -13.84 28.90 15.84
CA SER A 52 -14.65 30.14 15.84
C SER A 52 -15.23 30.50 14.48
N GLY A 53 -15.39 29.54 13.58
CA GLY A 53 -15.92 29.76 12.24
C GLY A 53 -14.96 29.36 11.13
N TYR A 54 -15.06 30.03 9.98
CA TYR A 54 -14.30 29.68 8.77
C TYR A 54 -13.86 30.90 7.98
N GLU A 55 -12.67 30.82 7.39
CA GLU A 55 -12.21 31.68 6.30
C GLU A 55 -12.58 31.03 4.96
N PHE A 56 -13.03 31.83 4.01
CA PHE A 56 -13.31 31.50 2.63
C PHE A 56 -12.25 32.05 1.71
N GLY A 57 -11.85 31.30 0.72
CA GLY A 57 -10.83 31.69 -0.23
C GLY A 57 -10.57 30.61 -1.28
N TYR A 58 -9.33 30.45 -1.65
CA TYR A 58 -8.86 29.36 -2.51
C TYR A 58 -7.39 29.05 -2.19
N TYR A 59 -6.92 27.86 -2.61
CA TYR A 59 -5.51 27.52 -2.56
C TYR A 59 -4.90 27.74 -3.94
N ASP A 60 -3.82 28.53 -4.00
CA ASP A 60 -3.11 28.82 -5.24
C ASP A 60 -2.23 27.65 -5.73
N GLU A 61 -1.39 27.90 -6.74
CA GLU A 61 -0.51 26.88 -7.32
C GLU A 61 0.57 26.37 -6.33
N ASP A 62 0.99 27.23 -5.41
CA ASP A 62 1.94 26.94 -4.34
C ASP A 62 1.26 26.32 -3.11
N ARG A 63 -0.08 26.14 -3.16
CA ARG A 63 -0.95 25.64 -2.08
C ARG A 63 -1.08 26.59 -0.89
N GLU A 64 -0.76 27.86 -1.10
CA GLU A 64 -0.98 28.89 -0.12
C GLU A 64 -2.44 29.36 -0.17
N PHE A 65 -3.01 29.60 1.01
CA PHE A 65 -4.41 30.02 1.12
C PHE A 65 -4.56 31.52 0.83
N VAL A 66 -5.32 31.84 -0.20
CA VAL A 66 -5.68 33.20 -0.56
C VAL A 66 -7.05 33.55 0.04
N TYR A 67 -7.05 34.42 1.04
CA TYR A 67 -8.25 34.83 1.77
C TYR A 67 -9.15 35.74 0.92
N LEU A 68 -10.47 35.52 1.02
CA LEU A 68 -11.49 36.37 0.37
C LEU A 68 -12.52 36.94 1.38
N ASP A 69 -12.99 36.10 2.33
CA ASP A 69 -14.02 36.46 3.30
C ASP A 69 -13.99 35.51 4.50
N GLU A 70 -14.83 35.75 5.52
CA GLU A 70 -14.92 34.89 6.72
C GLU A 70 -16.33 34.86 7.31
N THR A 71 -16.60 33.90 8.21
CA THR A 71 -17.83 33.78 8.98
C THR A 71 -17.55 33.25 10.37
N ASP A 72 -18.32 33.71 11.37
CA ASP A 72 -18.29 33.16 12.73
C ASP A 72 -19.17 31.89 12.86
N GLU A 73 -19.92 31.53 11.81
CA GLU A 73 -20.75 30.34 11.82
C GLU A 73 -19.89 29.07 11.84
N THR A 74 -20.16 28.16 12.76
CA THR A 74 -19.38 26.94 12.97
C THR A 74 -19.91 25.72 12.21
N THR A 75 -21.10 25.83 11.61
CA THR A 75 -21.72 24.77 10.79
C THR A 75 -22.11 25.32 9.44
N ILE A 76 -21.48 24.83 8.39
CA ILE A 76 -21.67 25.31 7.02
C ILE A 76 -21.92 24.19 6.03
N THR A 77 -22.66 24.49 4.97
CA THR A 77 -22.97 23.58 3.87
C THR A 77 -22.55 24.19 2.54
N MET A 78 -21.79 23.45 1.74
CA MET A 78 -21.34 23.80 0.40
C MET A 78 -22.14 23.04 -0.65
N GLN A 79 -22.59 23.75 -1.69
CA GLN A 79 -23.28 23.17 -2.85
C GLN A 79 -22.78 23.82 -4.14
N ALA A 80 -22.64 23.04 -5.20
CA ALA A 80 -22.41 23.57 -6.53
C ALA A 80 -23.60 24.44 -6.97
N SER A 81 -23.36 25.62 -7.51
CA SER A 81 -24.42 26.61 -7.73
C SER A 81 -24.46 27.25 -9.11
N GLY A 82 -23.64 26.77 -10.04
CA GLY A 82 -23.53 27.38 -11.36
C GLY A 82 -22.75 26.53 -12.35
N SER A 83 -22.01 27.20 -13.22
CA SER A 83 -21.05 26.57 -14.13
C SER A 83 -19.63 26.64 -13.55
N GLY A 84 -18.76 25.73 -13.99
CA GLY A 84 -17.40 25.67 -13.48
C GLY A 84 -17.34 25.32 -11.99
N ASN A 85 -16.53 26.03 -11.23
CA ASN A 85 -16.36 25.82 -9.78
C ASN A 85 -17.19 26.81 -8.94
N ASP A 86 -18.33 27.27 -9.43
CA ASP A 86 -19.23 28.11 -8.63
C ASP A 86 -19.82 27.32 -7.46
N VAL A 87 -19.63 27.80 -6.23
CA VAL A 87 -20.13 27.18 -5.00
C VAL A 87 -20.85 28.18 -4.12
N THR A 88 -22.03 27.82 -3.63
CA THR A 88 -22.73 28.58 -2.58
C THR A 88 -22.47 27.92 -1.22
N VAL A 89 -22.09 28.73 -0.25
CA VAL A 89 -21.93 28.37 1.16
C VAL A 89 -23.08 28.92 1.96
N THR A 90 -23.76 28.08 2.72
CA THR A 90 -24.87 28.46 3.59
C THR A 90 -24.60 28.04 5.04
N GLU A 91 -25.21 28.72 5.99
CA GLU A 91 -25.35 28.19 7.35
C GLU A 91 -26.26 26.97 7.29
N THR A 92 -25.84 25.88 7.95
CA THR A 92 -26.43 24.54 7.75
C THR A 92 -27.90 24.43 8.21
N ARG A 93 -28.30 25.16 9.26
CA ARG A 93 -29.64 25.07 9.87
C ARG A 93 -30.63 26.05 9.28
N SER A 94 -30.23 27.32 9.13
CA SER A 94 -31.07 28.40 8.62
C SER A 94 -31.19 28.39 7.10
N GLY A 95 -30.17 27.87 6.40
CA GLY A 95 -30.01 28.00 4.96
C GLY A 95 -29.62 29.41 4.51
N GLU A 96 -29.24 30.30 5.44
CA GLU A 96 -28.75 31.64 5.11
C GLU A 96 -27.49 31.54 4.26
N VAL A 97 -27.41 32.30 3.18
CA VAL A 97 -26.23 32.35 2.32
C VAL A 97 -25.15 33.20 3.01
N LEU A 98 -24.05 32.57 3.32
CA LEU A 98 -22.88 33.17 3.97
C LEU A 98 -21.88 33.69 2.94
N PHE A 99 -21.63 32.89 1.87
CA PHE A 99 -20.63 33.20 0.86
C PHE A 99 -21.01 32.59 -0.49
N GLN A 100 -20.62 33.28 -1.58
CA GLN A 100 -20.73 32.78 -2.94
C GLN A 100 -19.39 32.85 -3.64
N PHE A 101 -18.76 31.68 -3.82
CA PHE A 101 -17.55 31.55 -4.60
C PHE A 101 -17.89 31.57 -6.09
N ARG A 102 -17.20 32.38 -6.88
CA ARG A 102 -17.30 32.41 -8.34
C ARG A 102 -16.03 31.84 -8.93
N ASP A 103 -16.19 31.00 -9.94
CA ASP A 103 -15.07 30.39 -10.66
C ASP A 103 -14.11 31.46 -11.18
N ASN A 104 -12.89 31.42 -10.72
CA ASN A 104 -11.79 32.30 -11.11
C ASN A 104 -10.57 31.50 -11.60
N GLY A 105 -10.80 30.24 -11.99
CA GLY A 105 -9.75 29.26 -12.35
C GLY A 105 -9.28 28.41 -11.18
N TYR A 106 -9.75 28.68 -9.94
CA TYR A 106 -9.48 27.88 -8.74
C TYR A 106 -10.76 27.24 -8.20
N CYS A 107 -10.60 26.41 -7.17
CA CYS A 107 -11.72 25.82 -6.43
C CYS A 107 -11.92 26.55 -5.11
N LEU A 108 -13.17 26.58 -4.59
CA LEU A 108 -13.42 27.10 -3.24
C LEU A 108 -12.53 26.41 -2.22
N GLY A 109 -11.73 27.20 -1.52
CA GLY A 109 -10.96 26.82 -0.33
C GLY A 109 -11.66 27.27 0.94
N ILE A 110 -11.68 26.41 1.96
CA ILE A 110 -12.21 26.73 3.29
C ILE A 110 -11.17 26.35 4.33
N ARG A 111 -10.88 27.28 5.25
CA ARG A 111 -9.96 27.06 6.36
C ARG A 111 -10.70 27.33 7.69
N PRO A 112 -10.70 26.36 8.64
CA PRO A 112 -11.32 26.57 9.93
C PRO A 112 -10.53 27.58 10.76
N MET A 113 -11.22 28.48 11.44
CA MET A 113 -10.62 29.45 12.35
C MET A 113 -10.51 28.91 13.77
N GLY A 114 -9.40 29.20 14.45
CA GLY A 114 -9.12 28.79 15.82
C GLY A 114 -7.76 28.12 15.99
N ARG A 115 -7.42 27.80 17.24
CA ARG A 115 -6.20 27.03 17.57
C ARG A 115 -6.51 25.55 17.60
N HIS A 116 -5.66 24.72 16.97
CA HIS A 116 -5.81 23.25 16.95
C HIS A 116 -7.19 22.80 16.43
N THR A 117 -7.62 23.40 15.33
CA THR A 117 -8.92 23.08 14.71
C THR A 117 -8.94 21.67 14.16
N GLU A 118 -9.99 20.92 14.51
CA GLU A 118 -10.36 19.66 13.88
C GLU A 118 -11.79 19.80 13.39
N THR A 119 -11.98 19.67 12.09
CA THR A 119 -13.27 19.91 11.48
C THR A 119 -13.96 18.59 11.15
N TRP A 120 -15.23 18.45 11.59
CA TRP A 120 -16.03 17.30 11.25
C TRP A 120 -16.52 17.33 9.80
N CYS A 121 -16.22 16.26 9.05
CA CYS A 121 -16.75 16.01 7.73
C CYS A 121 -17.18 14.55 7.63
N LYS A 122 -18.49 14.32 7.38
CA LYS A 122 -19.04 12.96 7.24
C LYS A 122 -18.65 11.97 8.36
N GLY A 123 -18.64 12.43 9.62
CA GLY A 123 -18.38 11.61 10.80
C GLY A 123 -16.91 11.42 11.17
N TYR A 124 -16.00 12.09 10.47
CA TYR A 124 -14.57 12.07 10.75
C TYR A 124 -14.04 13.47 11.01
N LYS A 125 -13.05 13.57 11.91
CA LYS A 125 -12.35 14.80 12.25
C LYS A 125 -11.10 14.96 11.41
N TYR A 126 -11.04 15.99 10.60
CA TYR A 126 -9.88 16.28 9.76
C TYR A 126 -9.16 17.55 10.24
N PRO A 127 -7.82 17.53 10.33
CA PRO A 127 -7.01 18.74 10.47
C PRO A 127 -6.88 19.48 9.14
N GLY A 128 -6.43 20.72 9.19
CA GLY A 128 -6.19 21.54 8.00
C GLY A 128 -7.46 22.11 7.39
N GLY A 129 -7.38 22.44 6.11
CA GLY A 129 -8.46 23.05 5.36
C GLY A 129 -9.09 22.09 4.34
N PHE A 130 -9.97 22.65 3.51
CA PHE A 130 -10.72 21.90 2.51
C PHE A 130 -10.76 22.64 1.18
N GLU A 131 -10.77 21.90 0.09
CA GLU A 131 -11.01 22.42 -1.26
C GLU A 131 -12.21 21.66 -1.85
N TYR A 132 -13.08 22.40 -2.54
CA TYR A 132 -14.30 21.87 -3.16
C TYR A 132 -14.23 22.07 -4.66
N ARG A 133 -14.14 20.97 -5.41
CA ARG A 133 -14.18 20.98 -6.87
C ARG A 133 -15.56 20.55 -7.34
N CYS A 134 -16.18 21.35 -8.21
CA CYS A 134 -17.44 20.99 -8.85
C CYS A 134 -17.21 19.95 -9.96
N ASN A 135 -17.99 18.89 -9.95
CA ASN A 135 -18.05 17.89 -11.00
C ASN A 135 -19.10 18.25 -12.06
N ALA A 136 -18.99 17.68 -13.24
CA ALA A 136 -19.91 17.99 -14.35
C ALA A 136 -21.37 17.58 -14.08
N ASP A 137 -21.59 16.67 -13.14
CA ASP A 137 -22.91 16.23 -12.70
C ASP A 137 -23.52 17.08 -11.57
N GLY A 138 -22.84 18.15 -11.15
CA GLY A 138 -23.29 19.05 -10.07
C GLY A 138 -22.91 18.56 -8.67
N THR A 139 -22.19 17.45 -8.55
CA THR A 139 -21.64 17.00 -7.27
C THR A 139 -20.32 17.69 -6.94
N LEU A 140 -19.87 17.58 -5.67
CA LEU A 140 -18.64 18.11 -5.17
C LEU A 140 -17.64 16.99 -4.87
N THR A 141 -16.45 17.08 -5.46
CA THR A 141 -15.25 16.41 -4.96
C THR A 141 -14.73 17.21 -3.76
N VAL A 142 -14.55 16.55 -2.62
CA VAL A 142 -14.03 17.16 -1.38
C VAL A 142 -12.60 16.72 -1.18
N ILE A 143 -11.71 17.69 -1.08
CA ILE A 143 -10.27 17.50 -0.91
C ILE A 143 -9.88 18.12 0.44
N ASN A 144 -9.20 17.34 1.30
CA ASN A 144 -8.61 17.87 2.52
C ASN A 144 -7.20 18.41 2.19
N VAL A 145 -6.94 19.66 2.53
CA VAL A 145 -5.65 20.33 2.35
C VAL A 145 -4.97 20.38 3.72
N VAL A 146 -3.91 19.59 3.88
CA VAL A 146 -3.37 19.24 5.19
C VAL A 146 -1.84 19.17 5.20
N ASN A 147 -1.21 19.54 6.32
CA ASN A 147 0.22 19.30 6.52
C ASN A 147 0.52 17.80 6.50
N ILE A 148 1.66 17.39 5.92
CA ILE A 148 2.04 15.99 5.76
C ILE A 148 2.11 15.25 7.10
N GLU A 149 2.60 15.87 8.18
CA GLU A 149 2.68 15.23 9.49
C GLU A 149 1.28 14.98 10.08
N ASP A 150 0.38 15.95 9.93
CA ASP A 150 -1.02 15.81 10.35
C ASP A 150 -1.75 14.73 9.53
N TYR A 151 -1.43 14.61 8.24
CA TYR A 151 -1.91 13.51 7.41
C TYR A 151 -1.40 12.16 7.92
N VAL A 152 -0.09 12.03 8.18
CA VAL A 152 0.51 10.78 8.69
C VAL A 152 -0.07 10.41 10.06
N LYS A 153 -0.33 11.40 10.96
CA LYS A 153 -1.06 11.19 12.23
C LYS A 153 -2.48 10.68 12.02
N GLY A 154 -3.08 10.93 10.86
CA GLY A 154 -4.37 10.39 10.46
C GLY A 154 -4.31 9.05 9.74
N VAL A 155 -3.14 8.60 9.28
CA VAL A 155 -2.92 7.31 8.59
C VAL A 155 -2.51 6.22 9.58
N VAL A 156 -1.47 6.47 10.39
CA VAL A 156 -0.87 5.46 11.27
C VAL A 156 -1.89 4.71 12.13
N PRO A 157 -2.86 5.36 12.82
CA PRO A 157 -3.82 4.66 13.68
C PRO A 157 -4.91 3.87 12.93
N TYR A 158 -4.97 4.00 11.60
CA TYR A 158 -5.86 3.19 10.76
C TYR A 158 -5.13 2.02 10.09
N GLU A 159 -3.82 2.14 9.89
CA GLU A 159 -2.98 1.11 9.30
C GLU A 159 -2.46 0.11 10.34
N MET A 160 -2.10 0.57 11.54
CA MET A 160 -1.64 -0.27 12.64
C MET A 160 -2.47 -0.06 13.90
N ASP A 161 -2.53 -1.08 14.75
CA ASP A 161 -3.19 -0.94 16.05
C ASP A 161 -2.40 0.03 16.94
N LYS A 162 -3.11 1.00 17.53
CA LYS A 162 -2.57 2.07 18.38
C LYS A 162 -1.80 1.56 19.62
N ASP A 163 -2.04 0.32 20.01
CA ASP A 163 -1.42 -0.32 21.18
C ASP A 163 -0.17 -1.16 20.80
N TRP A 164 0.25 -1.11 19.55
CA TRP A 164 1.48 -1.77 19.10
C TRP A 164 2.73 -1.02 19.58
N PRO A 165 3.91 -1.71 19.65
CA PRO A 165 5.16 -1.08 20.07
C PRO A 165 5.51 0.15 19.24
N LEU A 166 6.05 1.18 19.91
CA LEU A 166 6.37 2.48 19.31
C LEU A 166 7.22 2.35 18.04
N ALA A 167 8.28 1.51 18.05
CA ALA A 167 9.15 1.33 16.89
C ALA A 167 8.42 0.78 15.64
N ALA A 168 7.35 -0.01 15.81
CA ALA A 168 6.53 -0.46 14.69
C ALA A 168 5.67 0.68 14.12
N LEU A 169 5.10 1.52 14.99
CA LEU A 169 4.34 2.70 14.61
C LEU A 169 5.23 3.76 13.93
N GLU A 170 6.45 3.95 14.43
CA GLU A 170 7.48 4.81 13.82
C GLU A 170 7.86 4.33 12.41
N ALA A 171 8.10 3.03 12.23
CA ALA A 171 8.36 2.45 10.91
C ALA A 171 7.18 2.68 9.94
N GLN A 172 5.94 2.53 10.42
CA GLN A 172 4.74 2.83 9.63
C GLN A 172 4.64 4.31 9.27
N ALA A 173 4.97 5.22 10.19
CA ALA A 173 4.96 6.67 9.94
C ALA A 173 5.93 7.06 8.81
N VAL A 174 7.16 6.54 8.85
CA VAL A 174 8.17 6.76 7.79
C VAL A 174 7.70 6.20 6.45
N CYS A 175 7.08 5.01 6.43
CA CYS A 175 6.50 4.43 5.21
C CYS A 175 5.38 5.31 4.66
N ALA A 176 4.44 5.72 5.50
CA ALA A 176 3.28 6.52 5.11
C ALA A 176 3.70 7.89 4.55
N ARG A 177 4.65 8.55 5.19
CA ARG A 177 5.21 9.83 4.74
C ARG A 177 5.89 9.70 3.39
N THR A 178 6.75 8.69 3.22
CA THR A 178 7.46 8.44 1.95
C THR A 178 6.49 8.14 0.81
N TYR A 179 5.39 7.42 1.09
CA TYR A 179 4.35 7.16 0.11
C TYR A 179 3.63 8.45 -0.32
N ALA A 180 3.31 9.33 0.64
CA ALA A 180 2.45 10.48 0.44
C ALA A 180 3.09 11.64 -0.35
N VAL A 181 4.41 11.77 -0.32
CA VAL A 181 5.12 12.86 -1.02
C VAL A 181 5.03 12.78 -2.55
N LYS A 182 4.52 11.68 -3.09
CA LYS A 182 4.34 11.50 -4.53
C LYS A 182 2.89 11.72 -4.93
N THR A 183 2.64 12.68 -5.81
CA THR A 183 1.32 12.89 -6.40
C THR A 183 0.93 11.70 -7.27
N ARG A 184 -0.15 11.01 -6.91
CA ARG A 184 -0.64 9.79 -7.58
C ARG A 184 -1.88 10.01 -8.44
N HIS A 185 -2.64 11.08 -8.15
CA HIS A 185 -3.89 11.41 -8.84
C HIS A 185 -3.89 12.84 -9.43
N PRO A 186 -2.88 13.23 -10.24
CA PRO A 186 -2.77 14.61 -10.76
C PRO A 186 -3.98 15.02 -11.62
N SER A 187 -4.55 14.10 -12.38
CA SER A 187 -5.75 14.36 -13.20
C SER A 187 -7.01 14.63 -12.39
N LEU A 188 -7.05 14.17 -11.13
CA LEU A 188 -8.15 14.39 -10.21
C LEU A 188 -7.94 15.61 -9.30
N GLY A 189 -6.76 16.26 -9.39
CA GLY A 189 -6.41 17.49 -8.65
C GLY A 189 -6.06 17.29 -7.20
N PHE A 190 -5.70 16.08 -6.78
CA PHE A 190 -5.18 15.77 -5.45
C PHE A 190 -3.99 14.80 -5.51
N ASP A 191 -3.21 14.73 -4.44
CA ASP A 191 -1.98 13.92 -4.40
C ASP A 191 -2.29 12.45 -4.13
N VAL A 192 -3.08 12.18 -3.09
CA VAL A 192 -3.45 10.84 -2.63
C VAL A 192 -4.94 10.79 -2.33
N CYS A 193 -5.52 9.60 -2.35
CA CYS A 193 -6.90 9.39 -1.93
C CYS A 193 -6.96 8.78 -0.51
N ALA A 194 -8.10 8.95 0.16
CA ALA A 194 -8.32 8.46 1.53
C ALA A 194 -8.76 6.98 1.61
N GLY A 195 -8.61 6.22 0.54
CA GLY A 195 -9.05 4.83 0.44
C GLY A 195 -7.91 3.84 0.31
N THR A 196 -8.27 2.57 0.16
CA THR A 196 -7.35 1.43 0.01
C THR A 196 -6.49 1.47 -1.26
N ASP A 197 -6.82 2.32 -2.23
CA ASP A 197 -6.01 2.51 -3.44
C ASP A 197 -4.72 3.29 -3.16
N CYS A 198 -4.72 4.11 -2.08
CA CYS A 198 -3.56 4.81 -1.57
C CYS A 198 -3.25 4.37 -0.14
N GLN A 199 -3.77 5.09 0.86
CA GLN A 199 -3.62 4.80 2.28
C GLN A 199 -4.94 5.13 2.98
N VAL A 200 -5.32 4.32 3.97
CA VAL A 200 -6.54 4.58 4.74
C VAL A 200 -6.35 5.83 5.58
N TYR A 201 -7.10 6.90 5.24
CA TYR A 201 -7.07 8.18 5.92
C TYR A 201 -8.48 8.65 6.25
N TYR A 202 -8.88 8.49 7.51
CA TYR A 202 -10.18 8.95 8.02
C TYR A 202 -10.01 9.96 9.16
N GLY A 203 -9.05 10.89 8.98
CA GLY A 203 -8.78 11.94 9.95
C GLY A 203 -8.28 11.40 11.28
N ARG A 204 -8.55 12.14 12.36
CA ARG A 204 -7.93 11.97 13.68
C ARG A 204 -8.75 11.16 14.70
N ASN A 205 -9.86 10.52 14.28
CA ASN A 205 -10.76 9.83 15.24
C ASN A 205 -10.12 8.68 16.03
N ARG A 206 -9.07 8.05 15.49
CA ARG A 206 -8.33 6.95 16.13
C ARG A 206 -6.95 7.35 16.65
N ALA A 207 -6.57 8.61 16.51
CA ALA A 207 -5.28 9.11 16.99
C ALA A 207 -5.18 8.97 18.52
N THR A 208 -3.99 8.66 19.00
CA THR A 208 -3.64 8.57 20.43
C THR A 208 -2.27 9.23 20.63
N ASP A 209 -1.93 9.54 21.88
CA ASP A 209 -0.61 10.10 22.21
C ASP A 209 0.54 9.21 21.71
N MET A 210 0.36 7.89 21.69
CA MET A 210 1.36 6.93 21.20
C MET A 210 1.52 7.01 19.69
N THR A 211 0.42 7.06 18.92
CA THR A 211 0.47 7.18 17.47
C THR A 211 0.98 8.53 17.02
N ASP A 212 0.65 9.60 17.75
CA ASP A 212 1.17 10.95 17.50
C ASP A 212 2.66 11.02 17.80
N ALA A 213 3.11 10.45 18.94
CA ALA A 213 4.53 10.39 19.29
C ALA A 213 5.36 9.64 18.23
N ALA A 214 4.81 8.57 17.63
CA ALA A 214 5.50 7.83 16.56
C ALA A 214 5.76 8.71 15.32
N VAL A 215 4.81 9.58 14.98
CA VAL A 215 4.95 10.52 13.87
C VAL A 215 5.91 11.65 14.23
N ASP A 216 5.76 12.23 15.44
CA ASP A 216 6.59 13.34 15.90
C ASP A 216 8.06 12.93 16.06
N ASN A 217 8.34 11.71 16.57
CA ASN A 217 9.70 11.18 16.70
C ASN A 217 10.42 11.00 15.37
N THR A 218 9.66 10.79 14.29
CA THR A 218 10.18 10.54 12.94
C THR A 218 9.83 11.67 11.97
N ALA A 219 9.51 12.87 12.48
CA ALA A 219 9.05 13.98 11.66
C ALA A 219 10.06 14.32 10.54
N GLY A 220 9.55 14.42 9.31
CA GLY A 220 10.34 14.69 8.10
C GLY A 220 11.14 13.49 7.57
N GLU A 221 11.27 12.38 8.31
CA GLU A 221 12.05 11.24 7.87
C GLU A 221 11.33 10.42 6.80
N MET A 222 12.06 10.07 5.75
CA MET A 222 11.59 9.31 4.60
C MET A 222 12.59 8.23 4.21
N ILE A 223 12.12 7.24 3.47
CA ILE A 223 12.94 6.20 2.84
C ILE A 223 13.53 6.73 1.55
N TYR A 224 14.85 6.64 1.41
CA TYR A 224 15.59 7.01 0.20
C TYR A 224 16.27 5.80 -0.43
N TYR A 225 16.25 5.75 -1.75
CA TYR A 225 17.03 4.81 -2.55
C TYR A 225 17.78 5.55 -3.65
N GLY A 226 19.08 5.28 -3.82
CA GLY A 226 19.89 5.97 -4.82
C GLY A 226 19.94 7.49 -4.67
N GLY A 227 19.78 8.02 -3.44
CA GLY A 227 19.84 9.45 -3.12
C GLY A 227 18.55 10.23 -3.35
N LYS A 228 17.46 9.56 -3.73
CA LYS A 228 16.12 10.16 -3.94
C LYS A 228 15.09 9.49 -3.03
N PRO A 229 13.99 10.17 -2.67
CA PRO A 229 12.87 9.51 -2.01
C PRO A 229 12.43 8.26 -2.80
N ALA A 230 12.19 7.15 -2.11
CA ALA A 230 11.79 5.90 -2.73
C ALA A 230 10.41 6.03 -3.40
N ASP A 231 10.33 5.72 -4.69
CA ASP A 231 9.12 5.92 -5.50
C ASP A 231 7.93 5.05 -5.06
N THR A 232 8.21 3.87 -4.52
CA THR A 232 7.20 2.87 -4.16
C THR A 232 7.53 2.27 -2.80
N VAL A 233 6.90 2.80 -1.76
CA VAL A 233 6.97 2.25 -0.41
C VAL A 233 5.63 1.62 -0.11
N VAL A 234 5.61 0.30 0.05
CA VAL A 234 4.40 -0.48 0.25
C VAL A 234 4.56 -1.42 1.43
N TYR A 235 3.46 -1.74 2.07
CA TYR A 235 3.39 -2.61 3.22
C TYR A 235 2.13 -3.47 3.15
N CYS A 236 2.11 -4.55 3.89
CA CYS A 236 0.95 -5.43 3.99
C CYS A 236 0.75 -5.89 5.44
N ALA A 237 -0.44 -6.33 5.79
CA ALA A 237 -0.71 -6.80 7.14
C ALA A 237 0.24 -7.95 7.53
N SER A 238 0.37 -8.98 6.67
CA SER A 238 1.23 -10.14 6.92
C SER A 238 1.70 -10.74 5.59
N ASN A 239 2.98 -11.04 5.47
CA ASN A 239 3.58 -11.65 4.28
C ASN A 239 3.53 -13.19 4.27
N GLY A 240 2.99 -13.81 5.33
CA GLY A 240 2.88 -15.26 5.43
C GLY A 240 4.22 -16.00 5.64
N GLY A 241 5.26 -15.31 6.12
CA GLY A 241 6.60 -15.83 6.44
C GLY A 241 7.69 -15.53 5.41
N ALA A 242 7.39 -14.81 4.33
CA ALA A 242 8.40 -14.26 3.43
C ALA A 242 7.83 -13.10 2.59
N THR A 243 8.63 -12.05 2.40
CA THR A 243 8.33 -11.05 1.38
C THR A 243 8.54 -11.62 -0.03
N GLU A 244 8.07 -10.90 -1.04
CA GLU A 244 8.26 -11.27 -2.44
C GLU A 244 9.11 -10.23 -3.17
N ASP A 245 9.73 -10.63 -4.27
CA ASP A 245 10.36 -9.72 -5.20
C ASP A 245 9.27 -9.01 -6.03
N ALA A 246 9.35 -7.68 -6.09
CA ALA A 246 8.36 -6.88 -6.81
C ALA A 246 8.23 -7.26 -8.29
N ALA A 247 9.30 -7.76 -8.92
CA ALA A 247 9.28 -8.23 -10.30
C ALA A 247 8.34 -9.43 -10.52
N ASN A 248 8.05 -10.21 -9.49
CA ASN A 248 7.13 -11.34 -9.55
C ASN A 248 5.66 -10.95 -9.39
N VAL A 249 5.38 -9.76 -8.87
CA VAL A 249 4.01 -9.30 -8.57
C VAL A 249 3.58 -8.17 -9.50
N TRP A 250 4.40 -7.14 -9.65
CA TRP A 250 4.13 -5.93 -10.45
C TRP A 250 5.22 -5.67 -11.49
N SER A 251 6.29 -5.01 -11.07
CA SER A 251 7.46 -4.65 -11.88
C SER A 251 8.70 -4.63 -11.00
N SER A 252 9.89 -4.69 -11.61
CA SER A 252 11.14 -4.68 -10.86
C SER A 252 11.33 -3.36 -10.09
N ILE A 253 11.48 -3.47 -8.77
CA ILE A 253 11.76 -2.36 -7.85
C ILE A 253 12.96 -2.80 -7.01
N PRO A 254 14.15 -2.16 -7.16
CA PRO A 254 15.42 -2.69 -6.65
C PRO A 254 15.46 -2.94 -5.13
N TYR A 255 14.71 -2.17 -4.34
CA TYR A 255 14.67 -2.28 -2.88
C TYR A 255 13.52 -3.14 -2.35
N LEU A 256 12.62 -3.65 -3.21
CA LEU A 256 11.55 -4.58 -2.86
C LEU A 256 11.95 -5.99 -3.30
N VAL A 257 12.76 -6.65 -2.50
CA VAL A 257 13.37 -7.95 -2.78
C VAL A 257 12.73 -9.03 -1.90
N GLY A 258 12.51 -10.20 -2.48
CA GLY A 258 12.01 -11.36 -1.74
C GLY A 258 13.02 -11.86 -0.70
N LYS A 259 12.57 -11.99 0.55
CA LYS A 259 13.36 -12.56 1.65
C LYS A 259 12.48 -13.29 2.67
N LYS A 260 13.05 -14.29 3.33
CA LYS A 260 12.38 -14.99 4.43
C LYS A 260 12.16 -14.03 5.61
N ASP A 261 10.98 -14.11 6.20
CA ASP A 261 10.60 -13.35 7.39
C ASP A 261 10.40 -14.29 8.59
N PRO A 262 11.41 -14.44 9.45
CA PRO A 262 11.30 -15.28 10.64
C PRO A 262 10.54 -14.62 11.79
N TYR A 263 10.22 -13.32 11.68
CA TYR A 263 9.66 -12.53 12.77
C TYR A 263 8.15 -12.74 12.92
N GLU A 264 7.39 -12.89 11.82
CA GLU A 264 5.95 -13.15 11.91
C GLU A 264 5.61 -14.37 12.79
N ALA A 265 6.47 -15.41 12.81
CA ALA A 265 6.31 -16.56 13.67
C ALA A 265 6.51 -16.29 15.16
N LYS A 266 6.96 -15.08 15.53
CA LYS A 266 7.21 -14.67 16.93
C LYS A 266 6.06 -13.91 17.57
N THR A 267 5.04 -13.54 16.82
CA THR A 267 3.87 -12.81 17.33
C THR A 267 2.58 -13.52 16.94
N ASN A 268 1.50 -13.22 17.67
CA ASN A 268 0.19 -13.75 17.32
C ASN A 268 -0.46 -12.91 16.23
N ILE A 269 -0.76 -13.56 15.09
CA ILE A 269 -1.40 -12.93 13.94
C ILE A 269 -2.81 -13.52 13.78
N PRO A 270 -3.87 -12.73 14.03
CA PRO A 270 -5.24 -13.19 13.86
C PRO A 270 -5.50 -13.63 12.42
N ASN A 271 -6.12 -14.82 12.26
CA ASN A 271 -6.41 -15.40 10.94
C ASN A 271 -5.18 -15.53 10.02
N TYR A 272 -3.99 -15.77 10.59
CA TYR A 272 -2.76 -15.99 9.83
C TYR A 272 -2.93 -17.08 8.79
N ASN A 273 -3.46 -18.24 9.20
CA ASN A 273 -3.89 -19.29 8.29
C ASN A 273 -5.37 -19.10 7.97
N TRP A 274 -5.71 -19.23 6.70
CA TRP A 274 -7.06 -19.04 6.22
C TRP A 274 -7.43 -20.09 5.18
N THR A 275 -8.72 -20.32 5.03
CA THR A 275 -9.29 -21.23 4.04
C THR A 275 -10.51 -20.60 3.42
N VAL A 276 -10.66 -20.73 2.11
CA VAL A 276 -11.85 -20.34 1.37
C VAL A 276 -12.18 -21.40 0.34
N THR A 277 -13.46 -21.71 0.17
CA THR A 277 -13.93 -22.71 -0.81
C THR A 277 -14.83 -22.03 -1.83
N TYR A 278 -14.64 -22.37 -3.10
CA TYR A 278 -15.45 -21.94 -4.23
C TYR A 278 -16.06 -23.17 -4.91
N THR A 279 -17.30 -23.02 -5.39
CA THR A 279 -17.85 -23.98 -6.33
C THR A 279 -17.40 -23.69 -7.76
N ALA A 280 -17.55 -24.65 -8.67
CA ALA A 280 -17.25 -24.46 -10.09
C ALA A 280 -18.15 -23.34 -10.70
N ASP A 281 -19.42 -23.26 -10.27
CA ASP A 281 -20.36 -22.25 -10.74
C ASP A 281 -19.99 -20.85 -10.23
N GLU A 282 -19.58 -20.70 -8.96
CA GLU A 282 -19.08 -19.43 -8.42
C GLU A 282 -17.86 -18.94 -9.18
N LEU A 283 -16.87 -19.82 -9.44
CA LEU A 283 -15.68 -19.45 -10.20
C LEU A 283 -16.00 -19.11 -11.65
N THR A 284 -16.94 -19.83 -12.27
CA THR A 284 -17.41 -19.53 -13.63
C THR A 284 -17.98 -18.12 -13.68
N TRP A 285 -18.90 -17.80 -12.77
CA TRP A 285 -19.51 -16.48 -12.69
C TRP A 285 -18.47 -15.38 -12.43
N ILE A 286 -17.55 -15.59 -11.47
CA ILE A 286 -16.50 -14.62 -11.14
C ILE A 286 -15.60 -14.33 -12.36
N LEU A 287 -15.21 -15.36 -13.09
CA LEU A 287 -14.38 -15.20 -14.28
C LEU A 287 -15.11 -14.46 -15.40
N GLU A 288 -16.40 -14.76 -15.62
CA GLU A 288 -17.22 -14.05 -16.60
C GLU A 288 -17.36 -12.56 -16.27
N GLN A 289 -17.60 -12.20 -14.99
CA GLN A 289 -17.64 -10.80 -14.55
C GLN A 289 -16.32 -10.06 -14.79
N LYS A 290 -15.22 -10.78 -14.84
CA LYS A 290 -13.86 -10.24 -15.10
C LYS A 290 -13.43 -10.35 -16.58
N GLY A 291 -14.36 -10.74 -17.47
CA GLY A 291 -14.16 -10.80 -18.91
C GLY A 291 -13.50 -12.08 -19.43
N TYR A 292 -13.40 -13.15 -18.61
CA TYR A 292 -12.84 -14.43 -19.03
C TYR A 292 -13.95 -15.41 -19.41
N SER A 293 -14.05 -15.75 -20.71
CA SER A 293 -15.14 -16.60 -21.25
C SER A 293 -14.65 -18.02 -21.56
N ILE A 294 -14.22 -18.77 -20.55
CA ILE A 294 -13.68 -20.15 -20.70
C ILE A 294 -14.75 -21.24 -20.61
N GLY A 295 -16.02 -20.89 -20.43
CA GLY A 295 -17.12 -21.81 -20.13
C GLY A 295 -17.13 -22.23 -18.66
N THR A 296 -17.86 -23.29 -18.34
CA THR A 296 -17.94 -23.81 -16.97
C THR A 296 -16.57 -24.26 -16.49
N VAL A 297 -16.13 -23.76 -15.33
CA VAL A 297 -14.84 -24.15 -14.72
C VAL A 297 -14.88 -25.64 -14.39
N LYS A 298 -13.88 -26.36 -14.87
CA LYS A 298 -13.68 -27.79 -14.63
C LYS A 298 -12.54 -28.05 -13.65
N ASN A 299 -11.50 -27.21 -13.69
CA ASN A 299 -10.35 -27.32 -12.84
C ASN A 299 -9.72 -25.95 -12.58
N VAL A 300 -9.06 -25.81 -11.42
CA VAL A 300 -8.20 -24.68 -11.08
C VAL A 300 -7.00 -25.17 -10.27
N TYR A 301 -5.81 -24.71 -10.60
CA TYR A 301 -4.59 -25.10 -9.93
C TYR A 301 -3.51 -24.02 -9.99
N VAL A 302 -2.58 -24.09 -9.03
CA VAL A 302 -1.38 -23.27 -9.06
C VAL A 302 -0.43 -23.86 -10.10
N ALA A 303 -0.18 -23.12 -11.17
CA ALA A 303 0.70 -23.55 -12.25
C ALA A 303 2.18 -23.29 -11.95
N GLU A 304 2.48 -22.25 -11.13
CA GLU A 304 3.87 -21.89 -10.81
C GLU A 304 3.94 -21.14 -9.47
N PHE A 305 5.01 -21.42 -8.72
CA PHE A 305 5.38 -20.67 -7.51
C PHE A 305 6.66 -19.88 -7.74
N THR A 306 6.82 -18.77 -7.01
CA THR A 306 8.07 -18.03 -6.95
C THR A 306 9.10 -18.77 -6.07
N PRO A 307 10.39 -18.41 -6.11
CA PRO A 307 11.39 -18.93 -5.18
C PRO A 307 11.06 -18.68 -3.71
N MET A 308 10.28 -17.63 -3.40
CA MET A 308 9.83 -17.34 -2.03
C MET A 308 8.61 -18.15 -1.62
N GLY A 309 8.02 -18.96 -2.51
CA GLY A 309 6.87 -19.83 -2.24
C GLY A 309 5.51 -19.11 -2.37
N ASN A 310 5.47 -17.95 -3.00
CA ASN A 310 4.22 -17.30 -3.38
C ASN A 310 3.73 -17.83 -4.73
N VAL A 311 2.42 -17.70 -4.98
CA VAL A 311 1.83 -18.11 -6.25
C VAL A 311 2.20 -17.10 -7.34
N SER A 312 2.86 -17.58 -8.40
CA SER A 312 3.25 -16.81 -9.57
C SER A 312 2.23 -16.91 -10.71
N LYS A 313 1.64 -18.12 -10.87
CA LYS A 313 0.63 -18.38 -11.92
C LYS A 313 -0.47 -19.29 -11.41
N VAL A 314 -1.71 -18.96 -11.78
CA VAL A 314 -2.90 -19.81 -11.58
C VAL A 314 -3.53 -20.10 -12.93
N THR A 315 -3.87 -21.37 -13.17
CA THR A 315 -4.58 -21.78 -14.39
C THR A 315 -5.99 -22.23 -14.03
N PHE A 316 -6.95 -21.74 -14.79
CA PHE A 316 -8.35 -22.18 -14.80
C PHE A 316 -8.63 -22.91 -16.11
N GLU A 317 -9.13 -24.12 -16.01
CA GLU A 317 -9.56 -24.93 -17.16
C GLU A 317 -11.08 -24.96 -17.19
N GLY A 318 -11.65 -24.48 -18.27
CA GLY A 318 -13.08 -24.46 -18.51
C GLY A 318 -13.52 -25.51 -19.50
N SER A 319 -14.85 -25.56 -19.76
CA SER A 319 -15.44 -26.51 -20.73
C SER A 319 -15.16 -26.12 -22.19
N ARG A 320 -14.71 -24.89 -22.46
CA ARG A 320 -14.45 -24.37 -23.82
C ARG A 320 -13.00 -23.97 -24.04
N ASP A 321 -12.35 -23.42 -23.02
CA ASP A 321 -10.99 -22.87 -23.11
C ASP A 321 -10.33 -22.90 -21.73
N SER A 322 -9.09 -22.45 -21.65
CA SER A 322 -8.33 -22.27 -20.41
C SER A 322 -7.71 -20.88 -20.32
N VAL A 323 -7.52 -20.36 -19.12
CA VAL A 323 -6.83 -19.11 -18.87
C VAL A 323 -5.80 -19.26 -17.75
N THR A 324 -4.63 -18.66 -17.96
CA THR A 324 -3.59 -18.57 -16.92
C THR A 324 -3.39 -17.10 -16.57
N VAL A 325 -3.60 -16.78 -15.30
CA VAL A 325 -3.33 -15.46 -14.73
C VAL A 325 -1.99 -15.47 -13.98
N LYS A 326 -1.38 -14.29 -13.80
CA LYS A 326 -0.05 -14.13 -13.19
C LYS A 326 0.02 -12.90 -12.29
N GLY A 327 1.09 -12.82 -11.50
CA GLY A 327 1.35 -11.70 -10.59
C GLY A 327 0.21 -11.52 -9.58
N GLU A 328 -0.12 -10.27 -9.27
CA GLU A 328 -1.17 -9.98 -8.28
C GLU A 328 -2.55 -10.51 -8.67
N THR A 329 -2.82 -10.68 -9.97
CA THR A 329 -4.08 -11.24 -10.44
C THR A 329 -4.32 -12.66 -9.91
N CYS A 330 -3.26 -13.44 -9.58
CA CYS A 330 -3.41 -14.75 -8.96
C CYS A 330 -4.22 -14.71 -7.66
N ARG A 331 -4.15 -13.61 -6.91
CA ARG A 331 -4.91 -13.38 -5.68
C ARG A 331 -6.25 -12.69 -5.96
N THR A 332 -6.22 -11.60 -6.70
CA THR A 332 -7.37 -10.71 -6.88
C THR A 332 -8.44 -11.28 -7.80
N ILE A 333 -8.09 -12.27 -8.64
CA ILE A 333 -9.06 -12.96 -9.52
C ILE A 333 -10.19 -13.63 -8.75
N PHE A 334 -9.93 -14.10 -7.52
CA PHE A 334 -10.88 -14.81 -6.67
C PHE A 334 -11.82 -13.87 -5.88
N TYR A 335 -11.60 -12.56 -5.91
CA TYR A 335 -12.44 -11.62 -5.18
C TYR A 335 -13.83 -11.51 -5.78
N SER A 336 -14.83 -11.62 -4.92
CA SER A 336 -16.24 -11.37 -5.25
C SER A 336 -16.98 -10.79 -4.05
N SER A 337 -17.53 -9.60 -4.22
CA SER A 337 -18.45 -8.99 -3.26
C SER A 337 -19.79 -9.73 -3.19
N THR A 338 -20.26 -10.26 -4.32
CA THR A 338 -21.52 -11.02 -4.41
C THR A 338 -21.50 -12.26 -3.53
N TYR A 339 -20.39 -13.00 -3.51
CA TYR A 339 -20.23 -14.20 -2.68
C TYR A 339 -19.53 -13.92 -1.35
N ASN A 340 -19.11 -12.68 -1.09
CA ASN A 340 -18.33 -12.29 0.08
C ASN A 340 -17.10 -13.20 0.28
N LYS A 341 -16.35 -13.47 -0.79
CA LYS A 341 -15.19 -14.35 -0.80
C LYS A 341 -13.97 -13.66 -1.37
N SER A 342 -12.80 -13.98 -0.81
CA SER A 342 -11.50 -13.50 -1.30
C SER A 342 -10.37 -14.44 -0.90
N VAL A 343 -9.33 -14.49 -1.72
CA VAL A 343 -8.01 -15.05 -1.37
C VAL A 343 -7.19 -13.93 -0.72
N LYS A 344 -6.73 -14.15 0.51
CA LYS A 344 -6.20 -13.05 1.34
C LYS A 344 -4.75 -12.66 1.01
N SER A 345 -3.93 -13.58 0.53
CA SER A 345 -2.52 -13.32 0.22
C SER A 345 -2.08 -14.05 -1.06
N GLN A 346 -0.87 -13.76 -1.53
CA GLN A 346 -0.23 -14.51 -2.63
C GLN A 346 0.31 -15.89 -2.19
N ARG A 347 0.30 -16.20 -0.89
CA ARG A 347 0.81 -17.44 -0.34
C ARG A 347 -0.32 -18.42 -0.08
N PHE A 348 -0.63 -19.26 -1.07
CA PHE A 348 -1.71 -20.21 -0.97
C PHE A 348 -1.49 -21.46 -1.81
N THR A 349 -2.33 -22.48 -1.54
CA THR A 349 -2.45 -23.72 -2.32
C THR A 349 -3.92 -23.93 -2.67
N ILE A 350 -4.19 -24.74 -3.68
CA ILE A 350 -5.55 -25.09 -4.12
C ILE A 350 -5.75 -26.60 -3.96
N ASN A 351 -6.88 -26.97 -3.32
CA ASN A 351 -7.28 -28.37 -3.04
C ASN A 351 -6.30 -29.18 -2.18
N GLY A 352 -5.49 -28.53 -1.34
CA GLY A 352 -4.47 -29.22 -0.56
C GLY A 352 -3.41 -29.92 -1.44
N ALA A 353 -3.46 -29.74 -2.75
CA ALA A 353 -2.33 -29.91 -3.63
C ALA A 353 -1.29 -28.93 -3.11
N GLY A 354 -0.50 -29.45 -2.19
CA GLY A 354 0.45 -28.70 -1.43
C GLY A 354 1.21 -27.83 -2.39
N ALA A 355 1.53 -26.65 -1.94
CA ALA A 355 2.81 -26.17 -2.32
C ALA A 355 3.68 -27.42 -2.36
N VAL A 356 4.17 -27.78 -3.54
CA VAL A 356 5.48 -28.38 -3.57
C VAL A 356 6.32 -27.25 -2.97
N SER A 357 6.34 -27.25 -1.66
CA SER A 357 7.25 -26.48 -0.83
C SER A 357 8.63 -27.03 -1.20
N GLY A 358 9.25 -26.34 -2.11
CA GLY A 358 10.42 -26.82 -2.79
C GLY A 358 10.07 -27.78 -3.93
N GLY A 359 10.02 -27.29 -5.18
CA GLY A 359 10.33 -28.16 -6.31
C GLY A 359 11.64 -28.86 -5.99
N ILE A 360 11.80 -30.08 -6.46
CA ILE A 360 13.02 -30.84 -6.22
C ILE A 360 14.12 -30.12 -7.00
N TYR A 361 14.99 -29.40 -6.27
CA TYR A 361 16.14 -28.72 -6.83
C TYR A 361 17.21 -29.77 -7.15
N ILE A 362 17.68 -29.79 -8.39
CA ILE A 362 18.77 -30.68 -8.78
C ILE A 362 20.08 -29.88 -8.67
N ASN A 363 20.97 -30.28 -7.73
CA ASN A 363 22.38 -29.91 -7.67
C ASN A 363 22.61 -28.38 -7.80
N ASP A 364 22.09 -27.56 -6.89
CA ASP A 364 22.25 -26.11 -6.89
C ASP A 364 21.88 -25.39 -8.19
N SER A 365 21.25 -26.08 -9.13
CA SER A 365 20.70 -25.45 -10.32
C SER A 365 19.34 -24.84 -10.01
N ASN A 366 19.00 -23.72 -10.68
CA ASN A 366 17.66 -23.13 -10.64
C ASN A 366 16.60 -24.00 -11.34
N THR A 367 16.94 -25.26 -11.66
CA THR A 367 16.05 -26.21 -12.33
C THR A 367 15.17 -26.88 -11.28
N VAL A 368 13.90 -26.58 -11.32
CA VAL A 368 12.87 -27.19 -10.48
C VAL A 368 12.15 -28.24 -11.30
N ILE A 369 12.22 -29.51 -10.87
CA ILE A 369 11.40 -30.59 -11.45
C ILE A 369 10.14 -30.78 -10.61
N ARG A 370 9.00 -30.94 -11.29
CA ARG A 370 7.66 -31.03 -10.67
C ARG A 370 7.19 -32.49 -10.51
N SER A 371 7.86 -33.43 -11.16
CA SER A 371 7.59 -34.85 -11.08
C SER A 371 8.90 -35.61 -11.14
N LEU A 372 9.02 -36.67 -10.35
CA LEU A 372 10.12 -37.62 -10.45
C LEU A 372 9.87 -38.72 -11.46
N GLU A 373 8.70 -38.76 -12.08
CA GLU A 373 8.39 -39.77 -13.10
C GLU A 373 9.35 -39.66 -14.29
N GLY A 374 10.04 -40.76 -14.57
CA GLY A 374 11.02 -40.80 -15.65
C GLY A 374 12.35 -40.08 -15.38
N VAL A 375 12.53 -39.46 -14.21
CA VAL A 375 13.80 -38.85 -13.81
C VAL A 375 14.82 -39.94 -13.48
N SER A 376 16.03 -39.79 -14.02
CA SER A 376 17.14 -40.68 -13.71
C SER A 376 18.01 -40.09 -12.61
N VAL A 377 18.22 -40.84 -11.53
CA VAL A 377 19.08 -40.47 -10.40
C VAL A 377 20.30 -41.39 -10.31
N LEU A 378 21.44 -40.85 -9.93
CA LEU A 378 22.64 -41.61 -9.66
C LEU A 378 22.63 -42.06 -8.20
N SER A 379 22.58 -43.35 -7.94
CA SER A 379 22.63 -43.92 -6.59
C SER A 379 24.07 -43.80 -6.00
N GLY A 380 24.19 -43.90 -4.67
CA GLY A 380 25.48 -43.88 -3.98
C GLY A 380 26.42 -45.03 -4.38
N GLY A 381 25.91 -46.07 -5.05
CA GLY A 381 26.69 -47.17 -5.64
C GLY A 381 27.05 -46.95 -7.11
N GLY A 382 26.87 -45.76 -7.69
CA GLY A 382 27.22 -45.40 -9.06
C GLY A 382 26.27 -45.96 -10.13
N LYS A 383 25.11 -46.51 -9.76
CA LYS A 383 24.10 -47.02 -10.70
C LYS A 383 23.04 -45.93 -10.96
N THR A 384 22.70 -45.78 -12.23
CA THR A 384 21.57 -44.92 -12.61
C THR A 384 20.28 -45.69 -12.39
N VAL A 385 19.35 -45.08 -11.63
CA VAL A 385 18.00 -45.60 -11.38
C VAL A 385 17.00 -44.61 -11.96
N ARG A 386 16.06 -45.11 -12.75
CA ARG A 386 14.93 -44.32 -13.24
C ARG A 386 13.79 -44.40 -12.23
N LEU A 387 13.30 -43.23 -11.79
CA LEU A 387 12.24 -43.17 -10.80
C LEU A 387 10.87 -43.31 -11.50
N ASP A 388 9.93 -43.88 -10.78
CA ASP A 388 8.53 -44.13 -11.17
C ASP A 388 7.54 -43.14 -10.57
N GLY A 389 8.03 -41.94 -10.23
CA GLY A 389 7.22 -40.84 -9.69
C GLY A 389 7.53 -40.47 -8.25
N SER A 390 8.17 -41.36 -7.46
CA SER A 390 8.51 -41.07 -6.06
C SER A 390 9.92 -41.54 -5.67
N ALA A 391 10.48 -40.91 -4.63
CA ALA A 391 11.73 -41.30 -4.00
C ALA A 391 11.69 -41.03 -2.49
N SER A 392 12.24 -41.95 -1.71
CA SER A 392 12.44 -41.70 -0.27
C SER A 392 13.74 -40.97 -0.04
N VAL A 393 13.68 -39.84 0.69
CA VAL A 393 14.83 -39.02 1.07
C VAL A 393 15.04 -39.15 2.57
N LEU A 394 16.26 -39.50 2.97
CA LEU A 394 16.68 -39.50 4.36
C LEU A 394 17.32 -38.16 4.70
N SER A 395 16.75 -37.44 5.67
CA SER A 395 17.27 -36.20 6.20
C SER A 395 17.59 -36.32 7.69
N ALA A 396 18.20 -35.27 8.28
CA ALA A 396 18.45 -35.24 9.72
C ALA A 396 17.15 -35.30 10.56
N SER A 397 16.01 -35.01 9.99
CA SER A 397 14.66 -35.07 10.62
C SER A 397 13.94 -36.41 10.36
N GLY A 398 14.55 -37.35 9.64
CA GLY A 398 13.97 -38.65 9.32
C GLY A 398 13.78 -38.90 7.82
N THR A 399 13.06 -39.98 7.49
CA THR A 399 12.76 -40.34 6.10
C THR A 399 11.48 -39.64 5.65
N SER A 400 11.53 -38.96 4.49
CA SER A 400 10.37 -38.39 3.82
C SER A 400 10.26 -38.88 2.38
N THR A 401 9.05 -39.05 1.87
CA THR A 401 8.81 -39.40 0.46
C THR A 401 8.68 -38.07 -0.34
N VAL A 402 9.44 -37.94 -1.43
CA VAL A 402 9.36 -36.85 -2.39
C VAL A 402 8.92 -37.39 -3.74
N GLY A 403 8.12 -36.59 -4.46
CA GLY A 403 7.79 -36.89 -5.86
C GLY A 403 6.60 -37.80 -6.08
N GLU A 404 5.80 -38.16 -5.07
CA GLU A 404 4.44 -38.59 -5.40
C GLU A 404 3.78 -37.45 -6.15
N GLY A 405 3.70 -37.60 -7.47
CA GLY A 405 3.08 -36.65 -8.37
C GLY A 405 1.67 -36.40 -7.90
N GLN A 406 1.45 -35.26 -7.28
CA GLN A 406 0.11 -34.78 -7.14
C GLN A 406 -0.31 -34.32 -8.54
N THR A 407 -0.93 -35.25 -9.27
CA THR A 407 -1.86 -34.87 -10.33
C THR A 407 -2.73 -33.79 -9.74
N PRO A 408 -2.95 -32.63 -10.43
CA PRO A 408 -3.91 -31.65 -9.96
C PRO A 408 -5.15 -32.35 -9.49
N ALA A 409 -5.48 -32.26 -8.20
CA ALA A 409 -6.62 -33.00 -7.66
C ALA A 409 -7.85 -32.41 -8.29
N PHE A 410 -8.40 -33.09 -9.29
CA PHE A 410 -9.71 -32.73 -9.85
C PHE A 410 -10.71 -32.75 -8.70
N SER A 411 -11.43 -31.66 -8.53
CA SER A 411 -12.54 -31.61 -7.58
C SER A 411 -13.57 -32.66 -7.96
N LYS A 412 -13.69 -33.70 -7.16
CA LYS A 412 -14.66 -34.77 -7.38
C LYS A 412 -16.12 -34.30 -7.17
N ASP A 413 -16.29 -33.22 -6.43
CA ASP A 413 -17.58 -32.65 -6.01
C ASP A 413 -17.87 -31.25 -6.60
N GLY A 414 -17.04 -30.77 -7.54
CA GLY A 414 -17.20 -29.43 -8.15
C GLY A 414 -16.84 -28.28 -7.20
N THR A 415 -16.06 -28.55 -6.13
CA THR A 415 -15.59 -27.54 -5.20
C THR A 415 -14.07 -27.41 -5.20
N PHE A 416 -13.56 -26.20 -4.99
CA PHE A 416 -12.14 -25.88 -4.93
C PHE A 416 -11.83 -25.21 -3.60
N THR A 417 -11.03 -25.85 -2.77
CA THR A 417 -10.61 -25.32 -1.49
C THR A 417 -9.23 -24.69 -1.62
N ILE A 418 -9.13 -23.43 -1.24
CA ILE A 418 -7.89 -22.63 -1.26
C ILE A 418 -7.48 -22.40 0.19
N THR A 419 -6.26 -22.80 0.54
CA THR A 419 -5.68 -22.59 1.87
C THR A 419 -4.41 -21.76 1.75
N GLY A 420 -4.21 -20.84 2.67
CA GLY A 420 -3.04 -19.98 2.63
C GLY A 420 -2.68 -19.36 3.97
N SER A 421 -1.63 -18.57 3.97
CA SER A 421 -1.15 -17.81 5.13
C SER A 421 -0.87 -16.35 4.79
N GLY A 422 -0.97 -15.46 5.79
CA GLY A 422 -0.74 -14.04 5.62
C GLY A 422 -1.92 -13.28 5.01
N SER A 423 -1.75 -11.98 4.81
CA SER A 423 -2.77 -11.06 4.26
C SER A 423 -2.11 -9.89 3.52
N GLY A 424 -2.33 -9.81 2.22
CA GLY A 424 -1.82 -8.75 1.34
C GLY A 424 -1.03 -9.27 0.14
N HIS A 425 -0.32 -8.34 -0.50
CA HIS A 425 0.48 -8.61 -1.71
C HIS A 425 1.89 -9.17 -1.43
N ASN A 426 2.29 -9.25 -0.17
CA ASN A 426 3.57 -9.77 0.33
C ASN A 426 4.81 -8.96 -0.10
N LEU A 427 4.65 -7.70 -0.55
CA LEU A 427 5.76 -6.81 -0.89
C LEU A 427 6.05 -5.83 0.24
N GLY A 428 7.32 -5.48 0.43
CA GLY A 428 7.75 -4.49 1.40
C GLY A 428 7.53 -4.92 2.84
N MET A 429 7.17 -3.99 3.72
CA MET A 429 7.07 -4.23 5.16
C MET A 429 5.82 -5.06 5.52
N SER A 430 6.02 -6.15 6.29
CA SER A 430 4.93 -6.79 7.02
C SER A 430 4.66 -5.99 8.29
N GLN A 431 3.41 -5.55 8.48
CA GLN A 431 3.01 -4.82 9.68
C GLN A 431 3.15 -5.69 10.93
N TYR A 432 2.67 -6.95 10.89
CA TYR A 432 2.87 -7.91 12.01
C TYR A 432 4.33 -8.33 12.19
N GLY A 433 5.11 -8.40 11.10
CA GLY A 433 6.55 -8.64 11.20
C GLY A 433 7.28 -7.46 11.86
N ALA A 434 6.92 -6.22 11.51
CA ALA A 434 7.43 -5.01 12.16
C ALA A 434 7.07 -4.98 13.66
N LYS A 435 5.80 -5.34 14.01
CA LYS A 435 5.38 -5.52 15.41
C LYS A 435 6.28 -6.50 16.15
N ALA A 436 6.49 -7.68 15.57
CA ALA A 436 7.32 -8.72 16.21
C ALA A 436 8.77 -8.30 16.37
N MET A 437 9.34 -7.61 15.37
CA MET A 437 10.69 -7.05 15.48
C MET A 437 10.78 -6.02 16.61
N ALA A 438 9.81 -5.11 16.69
CA ALA A 438 9.74 -4.11 17.75
C ALA A 438 9.58 -4.74 19.15
N GLU A 439 8.77 -5.80 19.29
CA GLU A 439 8.66 -6.61 20.52
C GLU A 439 9.99 -7.29 20.91
N LEU A 440 10.86 -7.57 19.95
CA LEU A 440 12.21 -8.10 20.15
C LEU A 440 13.26 -7.01 20.40
N GLY A 441 12.89 -5.73 20.41
CA GLY A 441 13.77 -4.60 20.70
C GLY A 441 14.46 -3.97 19.50
N TYR A 442 14.05 -4.31 18.27
CA TYR A 442 14.54 -3.62 17.07
C TYR A 442 13.97 -2.21 16.97
N THR A 443 14.81 -1.28 16.52
CA THR A 443 14.40 0.10 16.23
C THR A 443 13.67 0.21 14.88
N TYR A 444 12.95 1.31 14.65
CA TYR A 444 12.19 1.49 13.39
C TYR A 444 13.10 1.49 12.16
N ASP A 445 14.31 2.03 12.25
CA ASP A 445 15.26 2.06 11.14
C ASP A 445 15.84 0.66 10.83
N GLU A 446 16.06 -0.19 11.84
CA GLU A 446 16.43 -1.59 11.66
C GLU A 446 15.28 -2.39 11.02
N ILE A 447 14.03 -2.14 11.43
CA ILE A 447 12.83 -2.73 10.83
C ILE A 447 12.74 -2.35 9.35
N LEU A 448 12.84 -1.06 9.03
CA LEU A 448 12.76 -0.58 7.65
C LEU A 448 13.89 -1.15 6.78
N LYS A 449 15.12 -1.17 7.25
CA LYS A 449 16.28 -1.75 6.55
C LYS A 449 16.19 -3.27 6.37
N PHE A 450 15.45 -3.96 7.24
CA PHE A 450 15.14 -5.37 7.03
C PHE A 450 14.22 -5.56 5.83
N TYR A 451 13.13 -4.79 5.72
CA TYR A 451 12.14 -4.98 4.66
C TYR A 451 12.49 -4.32 3.33
N TYR A 452 13.23 -3.23 3.34
CA TYR A 452 13.65 -2.50 2.14
C TYR A 452 15.17 -2.58 2.00
N THR A 453 15.62 -3.13 0.87
CA THR A 453 17.05 -3.40 0.64
C THR A 453 17.79 -2.14 0.19
N ASP A 454 19.00 -1.92 0.71
CA ASP A 454 19.94 -0.83 0.31
C ASP A 454 19.34 0.58 0.40
N ILE A 455 18.43 0.80 1.35
CA ILE A 455 17.84 2.10 1.62
C ILE A 455 18.62 2.91 2.64
N THR A 456 18.35 4.21 2.65
CA THR A 456 18.71 5.11 3.76
C THR A 456 17.46 5.84 4.25
N ILE A 457 17.44 6.21 5.54
CA ILE A 457 16.38 7.01 6.14
C ILE A 457 16.96 8.38 6.44
N LYS A 458 16.28 9.44 6.02
CA LYS A 458 16.72 10.82 6.20
C LYS A 458 15.53 11.71 6.44
#